data_627fd403e88f09e12fb84db749bd003b
#
_entry.id   627fd403e88f09e12fb84db749bd003b
#
_cell.length_a   1.000
_cell.length_b   1.000
_cell.length_c   1.000
_cell.angle_alpha   90.00
_cell.angle_beta   90.00
_cell.angle_gamma   90.00
#
_symmetry.space_group_name_H-M   'P 1'
#
loop_
_entity.id
_entity.type
_entity.pdbx_description
1 polymer ?
#
loop_
_entity_poly.entity_id
_entity_poly.type
_entity_poly.pdbx_seq_one_letter_code
_entity_poly.pdbx_strand_id
1 'polypeptide(L)'
;RDLHTDNRRQRQMCIRDRSISLADYGMEKYAYDFNYAGAKIAKEVKDEFCNNTKKSEVFVAGSIGPTNRTASLSPDVNDPGYRAISFDDLVNCYSEQVLGLIDGGVDILFVETIFDTLNAKAALFAIDKIKSEKKLDIPVMVSGTITDASGRTLSGQTVEAFVISISHIPLLSIGFNCALGADQLLPYVKRLSNITNTYTSVHPNAGLPNAFGAYDQTATEMSELIENYLKENIINIVGGCCGTKPEHIRLIAEVARNYKPRKI
;
A
#
# COMPACT_ATOMS: atom_id res chain seq x y z
N ARG A 1 -23.48 15.18 -4.00
CA ARG A 1 -22.83 14.28 -3.02
C ARG A 1 -21.35 14.44 -3.20
N ASP A 2 -20.69 14.84 -2.12
CA ASP A 2 -19.29 15.26 -2.14
C ASP A 2 -18.39 14.03 -2.22
N LEU A 3 -17.85 13.72 -3.38
CA LEU A 3 -16.92 12.62 -3.64
C LEU A 3 -15.67 12.65 -2.72
N HIS A 4 -15.38 13.81 -2.10
CA HIS A 4 -14.29 13.97 -1.15
C HIS A 4 -14.55 13.32 0.21
N THR A 5 -15.79 13.28 0.66
CA THR A 5 -16.18 12.61 1.91
C THR A 5 -16.13 11.09 1.74
N ASP A 6 -16.47 10.58 0.57
CA ASP A 6 -16.46 9.15 0.27
C ASP A 6 -15.04 8.61 0.10
N ASN A 7 -14.11 9.37 -0.49
CA ASN A 7 -12.69 9.00 -0.58
C ASN A 7 -11.99 8.95 0.80
N ARG A 8 -12.33 9.83 1.74
CA ARG A 8 -11.83 9.75 3.12
C ARG A 8 -12.40 8.53 3.86
N ARG A 9 -13.66 8.18 3.62
CA ARG A 9 -14.29 7.00 4.20
C ARG A 9 -13.72 5.70 3.64
N GLN A 10 -13.45 5.62 2.35
CA GLN A 10 -12.82 4.44 1.74
C GLN A 10 -11.40 4.23 2.26
N ARG A 11 -10.57 5.27 2.44
CA ARG A 11 -9.23 5.15 3.05
C ARG A 11 -9.28 4.73 4.52
N GLN A 12 -10.24 5.22 5.29
CA GLN A 12 -10.45 4.75 6.67
C GLN A 12 -10.97 3.31 6.70
N MET A 13 -11.72 2.87 5.70
CA MET A 13 -12.14 1.47 5.57
C MET A 13 -10.97 0.54 5.25
N CYS A 14 -10.02 0.93 4.40
CA CYS A 14 -8.83 0.12 4.09
C CYS A 14 -7.95 -0.20 5.32
N ILE A 15 -7.97 0.63 6.37
CA ILE A 15 -7.31 0.37 7.65
C ILE A 15 -8.21 -0.49 8.57
N ARG A 16 -9.53 -0.54 8.35
CA ARG A 16 -10.53 -1.13 9.25
C ARG A 16 -11.23 -2.38 8.69
N ASP A 17 -10.82 -2.86 7.54
CA ASP A 17 -11.46 -3.99 6.83
C ASP A 17 -10.91 -5.37 7.24
N ARG A 18 -10.16 -5.44 8.33
CA ARG A 18 -9.60 -6.67 8.90
C ARG A 18 -10.29 -7.05 10.20
N SER A 19 -10.43 -8.34 10.45
CA SER A 19 -11.11 -8.86 11.66
C SER A 19 -10.56 -8.25 12.95
N ILE A 20 -9.25 -8.09 13.09
CA ILE A 20 -8.61 -7.46 14.27
C ILE A 20 -9.07 -5.99 14.46
N SER A 21 -9.12 -5.21 13.39
CA SER A 21 -9.55 -3.81 13.45
C SER A 21 -11.06 -3.68 13.56
N LEU A 22 -11.81 -4.59 12.97
CA LEU A 22 -13.28 -4.65 13.04
C LEU A 22 -13.77 -5.11 14.42
N ALA A 23 -12.96 -5.85 15.17
CA ALA A 23 -13.29 -6.27 16.52
C ALA A 23 -13.53 -5.08 17.49
N ASP A 24 -12.88 -3.94 17.26
CA ASP A 24 -13.13 -2.71 18.02
C ASP A 24 -14.58 -2.20 17.86
N TYR A 25 -15.30 -2.71 16.85
CA TYR A 25 -16.70 -2.34 16.52
C TYR A 25 -17.67 -3.53 16.62
N GLY A 26 -17.20 -4.72 17.05
CA GLY A 26 -18.01 -5.96 17.08
C GLY A 26 -18.40 -6.46 15.68
N MET A 27 -17.58 -6.14 14.67
CA MET A 27 -17.84 -6.41 13.24
C MET A 27 -16.83 -7.38 12.62
N GLU A 28 -16.02 -8.05 13.42
CA GLU A 28 -14.94 -8.93 12.99
C GLU A 28 -15.40 -10.00 11.99
N LYS A 29 -16.58 -10.55 12.18
CA LYS A 29 -17.19 -11.59 11.31
C LYS A 29 -17.50 -11.14 9.88
N TYR A 30 -17.44 -9.83 9.61
CA TYR A 30 -17.72 -9.27 8.28
C TYR A 30 -16.43 -8.93 7.49
N ALA A 31 -15.26 -9.30 7.99
CA ALA A 31 -13.99 -8.95 7.33
C ALA A 31 -13.93 -9.50 5.90
N TYR A 32 -14.27 -10.76 5.69
CA TYR A 32 -14.36 -11.35 4.34
C TYR A 32 -15.35 -10.60 3.46
N ASP A 33 -16.58 -10.38 3.95
CA ASP A 33 -17.66 -9.76 3.16
C ASP A 33 -17.31 -8.34 2.70
N PHE A 34 -16.69 -7.53 3.56
CA PHE A 34 -16.27 -6.18 3.21
C PHE A 34 -15.19 -6.17 2.14
N ASN A 35 -14.19 -7.05 2.25
CA ASN A 35 -13.13 -7.17 1.26
C ASN A 35 -13.65 -7.69 -0.07
N TYR A 36 -14.51 -8.70 -0.06
CA TYR A 36 -15.17 -9.23 -1.24
C TYR A 36 -16.00 -8.14 -1.95
N ALA A 37 -16.88 -7.45 -1.21
CA ALA A 37 -17.73 -6.41 -1.78
C ALA A 37 -16.92 -5.23 -2.34
N GLY A 38 -15.88 -4.78 -1.63
CA GLY A 38 -15.00 -3.71 -2.08
C GLY A 38 -14.25 -4.08 -3.37
N ALA A 39 -13.69 -5.27 -3.44
CA ALA A 39 -13.03 -5.77 -4.63
C ALA A 39 -13.98 -5.92 -5.81
N LYS A 40 -15.18 -6.46 -5.58
CA LYS A 40 -16.22 -6.62 -6.60
C LYS A 40 -16.65 -5.29 -7.20
N ILE A 41 -16.91 -4.26 -6.38
CA ILE A 41 -17.25 -2.91 -6.84
C ILE A 41 -16.13 -2.35 -7.73
N ALA A 42 -14.87 -2.47 -7.30
CA ALA A 42 -13.74 -1.99 -8.07
C ALA A 42 -13.60 -2.73 -9.42
N LYS A 43 -13.85 -4.04 -9.42
CA LYS A 43 -13.87 -4.88 -10.62
C LYS A 43 -14.97 -4.47 -11.60
N GLU A 44 -16.18 -4.25 -11.11
CA GLU A 44 -17.32 -3.80 -11.93
C GLU A 44 -17.05 -2.44 -12.57
N VAL A 45 -16.50 -1.47 -11.82
CA VAL A 45 -16.11 -0.15 -12.36
C VAL A 45 -15.00 -0.27 -13.39
N LYS A 46 -13.99 -1.13 -13.16
CA LYS A 46 -12.95 -1.43 -14.15
C LYS A 46 -13.54 -1.98 -15.43
N ASP A 47 -14.42 -2.98 -15.34
CA ASP A 47 -15.00 -3.64 -16.50
C ASP A 47 -15.89 -2.65 -17.31
N GLU A 48 -16.66 -1.82 -16.64
CA GLU A 48 -17.42 -0.73 -17.26
C GLU A 48 -16.51 0.27 -17.99
N PHE A 49 -15.44 0.71 -17.32
CA PHE A 49 -14.47 1.63 -17.91
C PHE A 49 -13.78 1.03 -19.14
N CYS A 50 -13.34 -0.22 -19.05
CA CYS A 50 -12.70 -0.92 -20.18
C CYS A 50 -13.63 -1.05 -21.37
N ASN A 51 -14.90 -1.41 -21.15
CA ASN A 51 -15.91 -1.52 -22.20
C ASN A 51 -16.18 -0.17 -22.87
N ASN A 52 -16.30 0.91 -22.12
CA ASN A 52 -16.60 2.24 -22.63
C ASN A 52 -15.41 2.88 -23.35
N THR A 53 -14.18 2.61 -22.93
CA THR A 53 -12.98 3.25 -23.48
C THR A 53 -12.19 2.37 -24.43
N LYS A 54 -12.53 1.09 -24.55
CA LYS A 54 -11.77 0.04 -25.28
C LYS A 54 -10.31 -0.08 -24.78
N LYS A 55 -10.04 0.29 -23.53
CA LYS A 55 -8.75 0.10 -22.88
C LYS A 55 -8.78 -1.21 -22.11
N SER A 56 -7.76 -2.04 -22.28
CA SER A 56 -7.63 -3.36 -21.60
C SER A 56 -6.58 -3.37 -20.49
N GLU A 57 -5.75 -2.35 -20.40
CA GLU A 57 -4.62 -2.28 -19.47
C GLU A 57 -4.99 -1.53 -18.18
N VAL A 58 -6.05 -2.00 -17.50
CA VAL A 58 -6.47 -1.49 -16.19
C VAL A 58 -6.56 -2.65 -15.22
N PHE A 59 -5.98 -2.49 -14.04
CA PHE A 59 -5.91 -3.53 -13.02
C PHE A 59 -6.52 -3.05 -11.71
N VAL A 60 -7.15 -3.96 -10.98
CA VAL A 60 -7.63 -3.72 -9.61
C VAL A 60 -6.59 -4.25 -8.63
N ALA A 61 -6.03 -3.37 -7.82
CA ALA A 61 -5.14 -3.75 -6.73
C ALA A 61 -5.92 -3.83 -5.42
N GLY A 62 -5.95 -5.02 -4.83
CA GLY A 62 -6.52 -5.25 -3.50
C GLY A 62 -5.56 -4.75 -2.42
N SER A 63 -5.95 -3.70 -1.71
CA SER A 63 -5.16 -3.07 -0.66
C SER A 63 -5.17 -3.93 0.62
N ILE A 64 -3.98 -4.21 1.15
CA ILE A 64 -3.74 -4.93 2.40
C ILE A 64 -2.88 -4.03 3.28
N GLY A 65 -3.52 -3.19 4.07
CA GLY A 65 -2.84 -2.22 4.92
C GLY A 65 -2.40 -2.80 6.28
N PRO A 66 -1.85 -1.97 7.19
CA PRO A 66 -1.48 -2.38 8.54
C PRO A 66 -2.69 -2.61 9.43
N THR A 67 -2.52 -3.42 10.47
CA THR A 67 -3.50 -3.54 11.56
C THR A 67 -3.27 -2.43 12.60
N ASN A 68 -4.27 -2.21 13.46
CA ASN A 68 -4.16 -1.32 14.63
C ASN A 68 -3.33 -1.91 15.78
N ARG A 69 -2.76 -3.11 15.59
CA ARG A 69 -1.86 -3.79 16.53
C ARG A 69 -0.59 -4.21 15.83
N THR A 70 0.54 -4.12 16.54
CA THR A 70 1.87 -4.48 16.02
C THR A 70 2.39 -5.71 16.73
N ALA A 71 3.06 -6.59 15.97
CA ALA A 71 3.71 -7.78 16.53
C ALA A 71 5.15 -7.53 16.99
N SER A 72 5.78 -6.43 16.53
CA SER A 72 7.17 -6.10 16.89
C SER A 72 7.27 -5.16 18.10
N LEU A 73 6.23 -4.37 18.38
CA LEU A 73 6.28 -3.33 19.39
C LEU A 73 5.32 -3.65 20.54
N SER A 74 5.76 -3.39 21.77
CA SER A 74 4.85 -3.41 22.93
C SER A 74 3.97 -2.15 22.96
N PRO A 75 2.67 -2.27 23.16
CA PRO A 75 1.80 -1.13 23.46
C PRO A 75 1.95 -0.65 24.90
N ASP A 76 2.60 -1.44 25.78
CA ASP A 76 2.86 -1.08 27.18
C ASP A 76 4.34 -0.71 27.36
N VAL A 77 4.57 0.55 27.73
CA VAL A 77 5.92 1.09 27.97
C VAL A 77 6.59 0.41 29.17
N ASN A 78 5.82 -0.08 30.14
CA ASN A 78 6.34 -0.73 31.35
C ASN A 78 6.60 -2.23 31.16
N ASP A 79 6.06 -2.84 30.09
CA ASP A 79 6.34 -4.22 29.70
C ASP A 79 6.80 -4.30 28.24
N PRO A 80 8.08 -4.07 27.97
CA PRO A 80 8.63 -4.11 26.60
C PRO A 80 8.51 -5.49 25.94
N GLY A 81 8.33 -6.55 26.72
CA GLY A 81 8.17 -7.93 26.21
C GLY A 81 6.74 -8.26 25.77
N TYR A 82 5.75 -7.51 26.23
CA TYR A 82 4.36 -7.76 25.91
C TYR A 82 4.06 -7.56 24.41
N ARG A 83 3.23 -8.40 23.86
CA ARG A 83 2.69 -8.26 22.49
C ARG A 83 1.18 -8.40 22.53
N ALA A 84 0.48 -7.40 21.98
CA ALA A 84 -0.98 -7.38 21.96
C ALA A 84 -1.58 -8.36 20.91
N ILE A 85 -0.72 -8.95 20.07
CA ILE A 85 -1.13 -9.86 19.01
C ILE A 85 0.01 -10.84 18.68
N SER A 86 -0.33 -12.08 18.36
CA SER A 86 0.61 -13.08 17.87
C SER A 86 0.77 -13.03 16.34
N PHE A 87 1.82 -13.66 15.84
CA PHE A 87 2.03 -13.83 14.40
C PHE A 87 0.90 -14.64 13.76
N ASP A 88 0.45 -15.71 14.43
CA ASP A 88 -0.61 -16.59 13.91
C ASP A 88 -1.97 -15.88 13.87
N ASP A 89 -2.28 -15.01 14.84
CA ASP A 89 -3.49 -14.17 14.80
C ASP A 89 -3.45 -13.23 13.59
N LEU A 90 -2.29 -12.64 13.30
CA LEU A 90 -2.12 -11.80 12.12
C LEU A 90 -2.26 -12.60 10.83
N VAL A 91 -1.68 -13.81 10.74
CA VAL A 91 -1.82 -14.69 9.57
C VAL A 91 -3.29 -15.03 9.33
N ASN A 92 -4.03 -15.38 10.37
CA ASN A 92 -5.45 -15.69 10.26
C ASN A 92 -6.26 -14.48 9.76
N CYS A 93 -6.01 -13.31 10.37
CA CYS A 93 -6.65 -12.06 10.00
C CYS A 93 -6.38 -11.66 8.54
N TYR A 94 -5.13 -11.72 8.10
CA TYR A 94 -4.76 -11.42 6.71
C TYR A 94 -5.26 -12.48 5.73
N SER A 95 -5.34 -13.75 6.13
CA SER A 95 -5.88 -14.81 5.27
C SER A 95 -7.34 -14.56 4.91
N GLU A 96 -8.16 -14.16 5.87
CA GLU A 96 -9.57 -13.81 5.66
C GLU A 96 -9.70 -12.62 4.69
N GLN A 97 -8.91 -11.57 4.88
CA GLN A 97 -8.87 -10.42 3.98
C GLN A 97 -8.46 -10.81 2.56
N VAL A 98 -7.36 -11.54 2.41
CA VAL A 98 -6.82 -11.98 1.12
C VAL A 98 -7.82 -12.84 0.36
N LEU A 99 -8.52 -13.75 1.04
CA LEU A 99 -9.57 -14.56 0.42
C LEU A 99 -10.71 -13.70 -0.12
N GLY A 100 -11.21 -12.74 0.68
CA GLY A 100 -12.26 -11.82 0.23
C GLY A 100 -11.84 -10.99 -0.99
N LEU A 101 -10.61 -10.46 -1.00
CA LEU A 101 -10.07 -9.71 -2.12
C LEU A 101 -9.95 -10.55 -3.40
N ILE A 102 -9.40 -11.76 -3.30
CA ILE A 102 -9.24 -12.69 -4.44
C ILE A 102 -10.59 -13.10 -5.00
N ASP A 103 -11.50 -13.54 -4.15
CA ASP A 103 -12.83 -14.00 -4.56
C ASP A 103 -13.69 -12.83 -5.12
N GLY A 104 -13.42 -11.58 -4.69
CA GLY A 104 -13.99 -10.36 -5.25
C GLY A 104 -13.39 -9.93 -6.60
N GLY A 105 -12.29 -10.56 -7.03
CA GLY A 105 -11.74 -10.44 -8.38
C GLY A 105 -10.66 -9.39 -8.56
N VAL A 106 -9.82 -9.15 -7.55
CA VAL A 106 -8.63 -8.29 -7.71
C VAL A 106 -7.60 -8.93 -8.65
N ASP A 107 -6.87 -8.10 -9.37
CA ASP A 107 -5.81 -8.53 -10.30
C ASP A 107 -4.44 -8.57 -9.60
N ILE A 108 -4.25 -7.80 -8.53
CA ILE A 108 -2.98 -7.63 -7.81
C ILE A 108 -3.29 -7.57 -6.31
N LEU A 109 -2.44 -8.16 -5.48
CA LEU A 109 -2.45 -7.96 -4.02
C LEU A 109 -1.41 -6.91 -3.66
N PHE A 110 -1.81 -5.86 -2.94
CA PHE A 110 -0.94 -4.75 -2.58
C PHE A 110 -0.83 -4.59 -1.06
N VAL A 111 0.23 -5.14 -0.48
CA VAL A 111 0.55 -4.96 0.94
C VAL A 111 1.21 -3.59 1.12
N GLU A 112 0.47 -2.64 1.69
CA GLU A 112 0.87 -1.24 1.71
C GLU A 112 0.90 -0.62 3.12
N THR A 113 1.55 0.55 3.21
CA THR A 113 1.66 1.35 4.45
C THR A 113 2.29 0.56 5.59
N ILE A 114 3.29 -0.26 5.25
CA ILE A 114 3.96 -1.14 6.21
C ILE A 114 4.88 -0.30 7.09
N PHE A 115 4.57 -0.24 8.38
CA PHE A 115 5.42 0.35 9.40
C PHE A 115 5.98 -0.68 10.40
N ASP A 116 5.46 -1.91 10.38
CA ASP A 116 5.97 -3.07 11.12
C ASP A 116 6.23 -4.24 10.17
N THR A 117 7.50 -4.64 10.02
CA THR A 117 7.90 -5.69 9.08
C THR A 117 7.46 -7.09 9.52
N LEU A 118 7.21 -7.32 10.81
CA LEU A 118 6.68 -8.62 11.27
C LEU A 118 5.21 -8.77 10.86
N ASN A 119 4.42 -7.68 10.95
CA ASN A 119 3.06 -7.67 10.40
C ASN A 119 3.07 -7.91 8.88
N ALA A 120 4.01 -7.28 8.15
CA ALA A 120 4.16 -7.53 6.72
C ALA A 120 4.50 -8.99 6.40
N LYS A 121 5.39 -9.61 7.18
CA LYS A 121 5.70 -11.05 7.02
C LYS A 121 4.50 -11.93 7.24
N ALA A 122 3.63 -11.62 8.20
CA ALA A 122 2.39 -12.36 8.42
C ALA A 122 1.43 -12.23 7.23
N ALA A 123 1.30 -11.02 6.65
CA ALA A 123 0.50 -10.80 5.45
C ALA A 123 1.07 -11.57 4.25
N LEU A 124 2.38 -11.50 4.01
CA LEU A 124 3.05 -12.20 2.92
C LEU A 124 2.98 -13.72 3.08
N PHE A 125 3.10 -14.24 4.31
CA PHE A 125 2.93 -15.65 4.60
C PHE A 125 1.50 -16.13 4.30
N ALA A 126 0.48 -15.35 4.69
CA ALA A 126 -0.92 -15.65 4.38
C ALA A 126 -1.17 -15.66 2.86
N ILE A 127 -0.61 -14.69 2.13
CA ILE A 127 -0.70 -14.61 0.66
C ILE A 127 -0.05 -15.83 0.01
N ASP A 128 1.19 -16.17 0.39
CA ASP A 128 1.94 -17.28 -0.20
C ASP A 128 1.25 -18.63 0.05
N LYS A 129 0.75 -18.83 1.27
CA LYS A 129 -0.05 -20.01 1.62
C LYS A 129 -1.29 -20.13 0.74
N ILE A 130 -2.09 -19.08 0.61
CA ILE A 130 -3.34 -19.09 -0.19
C ILE A 130 -3.03 -19.28 -1.68
N LYS A 131 -1.99 -18.62 -2.20
CA LYS A 131 -1.55 -18.81 -3.59
C LYS A 131 -1.18 -20.26 -3.86
N SER A 132 -0.43 -20.88 -2.95
CA SER A 132 -0.02 -22.28 -3.07
C SER A 132 -1.21 -23.24 -2.99
N GLU A 133 -2.10 -23.06 -2.03
CA GLU A 133 -3.28 -23.92 -1.82
C GLU A 133 -4.28 -23.83 -2.99
N LYS A 134 -4.53 -22.62 -3.48
CA LYS A 134 -5.46 -22.36 -4.60
C LYS A 134 -4.79 -22.45 -5.98
N LYS A 135 -3.48 -22.64 -6.07
CA LYS A 135 -2.67 -22.66 -7.31
C LYS A 135 -2.85 -21.37 -8.13
N LEU A 136 -2.77 -20.22 -7.48
CA LEU A 136 -2.98 -18.92 -8.09
C LEU A 136 -1.64 -18.25 -8.43
N ASP A 137 -1.60 -17.60 -9.59
CA ASP A 137 -0.49 -16.74 -9.99
C ASP A 137 -0.94 -15.27 -9.99
N ILE A 138 -1.23 -14.75 -8.81
CA ILE A 138 -1.58 -13.34 -8.61
C ILE A 138 -0.34 -12.55 -8.19
N PRO A 139 -0.01 -11.44 -8.88
CA PRO A 139 1.13 -10.59 -8.52
C PRO A 139 0.96 -9.95 -7.14
N VAL A 140 2.10 -9.76 -6.44
CA VAL A 140 2.14 -9.12 -5.12
C VAL A 140 3.01 -7.88 -5.18
N MET A 141 2.46 -6.74 -4.77
CA MET A 141 3.19 -5.49 -4.55
C MET A 141 3.36 -5.26 -3.04
N VAL A 142 4.48 -4.66 -2.65
CA VAL A 142 4.76 -4.34 -1.25
C VAL A 142 5.22 -2.89 -1.13
N SER A 143 4.70 -2.15 -0.16
CA SER A 143 5.06 -0.75 0.07
C SER A 143 5.22 -0.45 1.56
N GLY A 144 6.41 -0.01 1.94
CA GLY A 144 6.72 0.42 3.30
C GLY A 144 6.37 1.88 3.54
N THR A 145 6.37 2.26 4.80
CA THR A 145 6.17 3.64 5.23
C THR A 145 7.35 4.09 6.08
N ILE A 146 8.03 5.14 5.62
CA ILE A 146 9.07 5.82 6.39
C ILE A 146 8.39 6.78 7.35
N THR A 147 8.58 6.58 8.64
CA THR A 147 7.83 7.29 9.68
C THR A 147 8.57 8.47 10.29
N ASP A 148 9.87 8.58 10.04
CA ASP A 148 10.68 9.66 10.61
C ASP A 148 11.82 10.12 9.68
N ALA A 149 12.44 11.23 10.05
CA ALA A 149 13.56 11.82 9.31
C ALA A 149 14.85 10.97 9.32
N SER A 150 14.93 9.92 10.15
CA SER A 150 16.07 8.99 10.15
C SER A 150 15.98 7.95 9.02
N GLY A 151 14.85 7.93 8.29
CA GLY A 151 14.63 7.01 7.18
C GLY A 151 14.29 5.60 7.60
N ARG A 152 13.62 5.46 8.74
CA ARG A 152 13.24 4.16 9.29
C ARG A 152 11.72 3.99 9.29
N THR A 153 11.30 2.72 9.24
CA THR A 153 9.92 2.34 9.60
C THR A 153 9.72 2.48 11.11
N LEU A 154 8.47 2.46 11.57
CA LEU A 154 8.17 2.55 13.01
C LEU A 154 8.83 1.42 13.82
N SER A 155 8.95 0.22 13.26
CA SER A 155 9.64 -0.91 13.88
C SER A 155 11.19 -0.84 13.73
N GLY A 156 11.73 0.29 13.24
CA GLY A 156 13.16 0.62 13.25
C GLY A 156 13.96 0.17 12.03
N GLN A 157 13.35 -0.45 11.02
CA GLN A 157 14.06 -0.93 9.83
C GLN A 157 14.47 0.23 8.92
N THR A 158 15.74 0.19 8.48
CA THR A 158 16.23 0.99 7.35
C THR A 158 15.67 0.45 6.04
N VAL A 159 15.90 1.16 4.92
CA VAL A 159 15.49 0.72 3.58
C VAL A 159 16.00 -0.69 3.29
N GLU A 160 17.28 -0.99 3.59
CA GLU A 160 17.89 -2.31 3.36
C GLU A 160 17.27 -3.39 4.24
N ALA A 161 17.10 -3.10 5.54
CA ALA A 161 16.49 -4.05 6.46
C ALA A 161 15.03 -4.34 6.09
N PHE A 162 14.30 -3.34 5.61
CA PHE A 162 12.95 -3.51 5.07
C PHE A 162 12.96 -4.45 3.87
N VAL A 163 13.79 -4.17 2.83
CA VAL A 163 13.89 -5.01 1.63
C VAL A 163 14.23 -6.46 1.98
N ILE A 164 15.25 -6.68 2.80
CA ILE A 164 15.67 -8.03 3.24
C ILE A 164 14.50 -8.74 3.96
N SER A 165 13.76 -8.01 4.80
CA SER A 165 12.67 -8.60 5.59
C SER A 165 11.52 -9.13 4.75
N ILE A 166 11.24 -8.53 3.57
CA ILE A 166 10.07 -8.84 2.74
C ILE A 166 10.39 -9.64 1.47
N SER A 167 11.69 -9.83 1.15
CA SER A 167 12.11 -10.47 -0.12
C SER A 167 12.11 -12.02 -0.08
N HIS A 168 11.37 -12.63 0.82
CA HIS A 168 11.30 -14.09 0.95
C HIS A 168 10.25 -14.75 0.04
N ILE A 169 9.44 -13.97 -0.67
CA ILE A 169 8.52 -14.42 -1.72
C ILE A 169 8.73 -13.61 -3.00
N PRO A 170 8.36 -14.12 -4.18
CA PRO A 170 8.40 -13.36 -5.42
C PRO A 170 7.48 -12.13 -5.35
N LEU A 171 8.01 -10.95 -5.60
CA LEU A 171 7.30 -9.67 -5.60
C LEU A 171 7.32 -9.02 -6.99
N LEU A 172 6.18 -8.45 -7.40
CA LEU A 172 6.08 -7.60 -8.59
C LEU A 172 6.82 -6.28 -8.37
N SER A 173 6.58 -5.63 -7.22
CA SER A 173 7.25 -4.38 -6.90
C SER A 173 7.49 -4.20 -5.41
N ILE A 174 8.51 -3.42 -5.09
CA ILE A 174 8.80 -2.93 -3.74
C ILE A 174 8.82 -1.40 -3.80
N GLY A 175 8.24 -0.73 -2.81
CA GLY A 175 8.17 0.72 -2.79
C GLY A 175 7.94 1.34 -1.43
N PHE A 176 7.64 2.64 -1.47
CA PHE A 176 7.23 3.40 -0.30
C PHE A 176 5.97 4.21 -0.58
N ASN A 177 5.12 4.34 0.42
CA ASN A 177 3.91 5.15 0.37
C ASN A 177 3.62 5.82 1.70
N CYS A 178 2.78 6.87 1.65
CA CYS A 178 2.24 7.55 2.82
C CYS A 178 3.30 8.24 3.70
N ALA A 179 2.87 8.80 4.82
CA ALA A 179 3.60 9.58 5.82
C ALA A 179 4.28 10.84 5.27
N LEU A 180 5.07 10.73 4.22
CA LEU A 180 5.90 11.79 3.66
C LEU A 180 5.39 12.25 2.28
N GLY A 181 5.76 13.47 1.89
CA GLY A 181 5.58 14.00 0.54
C GLY A 181 6.62 13.46 -0.45
N ALA A 182 6.45 13.83 -1.73
CA ALA A 182 7.30 13.31 -2.79
C ALA A 182 8.78 13.73 -2.62
N ASP A 183 9.04 14.98 -2.23
CA ASP A 183 10.38 15.50 -1.97
C ASP A 183 11.12 14.73 -0.88
N GLN A 184 10.41 14.41 0.20
CA GLN A 184 10.95 13.73 1.37
C GLN A 184 11.20 12.24 1.14
N LEU A 185 10.39 11.56 0.30
CA LEU A 185 10.56 10.15 -0.04
C LEU A 185 11.69 9.90 -1.06
N LEU A 186 12.07 10.91 -1.86
CA LEU A 186 13.05 10.76 -2.95
C LEU A 186 14.35 10.06 -2.54
N PRO A 187 15.06 10.44 -1.46
CA PRO A 187 16.31 9.80 -1.08
C PRO A 187 16.16 8.32 -0.74
N TYR A 188 15.04 7.94 -0.16
CA TYR A 188 14.78 6.55 0.24
C TYR A 188 14.41 5.68 -0.95
N VAL A 189 13.63 6.20 -1.90
CA VAL A 189 13.32 5.50 -3.15
C VAL A 189 14.56 5.34 -4.02
N LYS A 190 15.43 6.36 -4.07
CA LYS A 190 16.72 6.27 -4.74
C LYS A 190 17.59 5.18 -4.12
N ARG A 191 17.67 5.11 -2.80
CA ARG A 191 18.37 4.04 -2.09
C ARG A 191 17.78 2.67 -2.38
N LEU A 192 16.45 2.55 -2.36
CA LEU A 192 15.73 1.33 -2.71
C LEU A 192 16.06 0.87 -4.13
N SER A 193 16.04 1.77 -5.10
CA SER A 193 16.29 1.44 -6.51
C SER A 193 17.69 0.85 -6.77
N ASN A 194 18.66 1.18 -5.91
CA ASN A 194 20.03 0.68 -6.02
C ASN A 194 20.25 -0.72 -5.40
N ILE A 195 19.32 -1.19 -4.57
CA ILE A 195 19.48 -2.44 -3.81
C ILE A 195 18.48 -3.53 -4.20
N THR A 196 17.53 -3.23 -5.10
CA THR A 196 16.54 -4.22 -5.53
C THR A 196 16.57 -4.45 -7.04
N ASN A 197 16.40 -5.70 -7.45
CA ASN A 197 16.14 -6.10 -8.83
C ASN A 197 14.66 -6.27 -9.14
N THR A 198 13.77 -5.83 -8.25
CA THR A 198 12.32 -5.81 -8.42
C THR A 198 11.88 -4.46 -8.95
N TYR A 199 10.71 -4.34 -9.58
CA TYR A 199 10.15 -3.04 -9.91
C TYR A 199 10.03 -2.16 -8.68
N THR A 200 10.35 -0.88 -8.82
CA THR A 200 10.23 0.09 -7.71
C THR A 200 8.98 0.93 -7.87
N SER A 201 8.30 1.17 -6.75
CA SER A 201 7.07 1.95 -6.71
C SER A 201 7.12 3.08 -5.68
N VAL A 202 6.40 4.18 -5.96
CA VAL A 202 6.22 5.27 -5.01
C VAL A 202 4.82 5.84 -5.05
N HIS A 203 4.22 6.01 -3.86
CA HIS A 203 2.89 6.60 -3.70
C HIS A 203 2.93 7.61 -2.55
N PRO A 204 3.50 8.81 -2.77
CA PRO A 204 3.62 9.83 -1.73
C PRO A 204 2.28 10.48 -1.40
N ASN A 205 2.23 11.17 -0.26
CA ASN A 205 1.14 12.06 0.06
C ASN A 205 1.22 13.33 -0.79
N ALA A 206 0.11 14.04 -0.93
CA ALA A 206 0.07 15.39 -1.53
C ALA A 206 0.61 16.42 -0.50
N GLY A 207 1.90 16.32 -0.21
CA GLY A 207 2.58 17.06 0.87
C GLY A 207 2.36 16.46 2.26
N LEU A 208 2.57 17.27 3.30
CA LEU A 208 2.27 16.92 4.68
C LEU A 208 0.89 17.46 5.09
N PRO A 209 0.21 16.84 6.07
CA PRO A 209 -1.03 17.37 6.57
C PRO A 209 -0.80 18.72 7.28
N ASN A 210 -1.68 19.69 7.03
CA ASN A 210 -1.69 20.96 7.76
C ASN A 210 -2.27 20.79 9.18
N ALA A 211 -2.35 21.88 9.95
CA ALA A 211 -2.87 21.87 11.32
C ALA A 211 -4.31 21.33 11.45
N PHE A 212 -5.08 21.32 10.36
CA PHE A 212 -6.45 20.79 10.31
C PHE A 212 -6.49 19.36 9.73
N GLY A 213 -5.34 18.74 9.46
CA GLY A 213 -5.24 17.42 8.86
C GLY A 213 -5.58 17.38 7.35
N ALA A 214 -5.70 18.52 6.69
CA ALA A 214 -5.90 18.62 5.26
C ALA A 214 -4.54 18.63 4.51
N TYR A 215 -4.58 18.29 3.21
CA TYR A 215 -3.42 18.28 2.34
C TYR A 215 -3.56 19.38 1.29
N ASP A 216 -2.60 20.31 1.27
CA ASP A 216 -2.69 21.55 0.49
C ASP A 216 -1.82 21.53 -0.78
N GLN A 217 -0.94 20.52 -0.95
CA GLN A 217 -0.10 20.43 -2.13
C GLN A 217 -0.96 20.28 -3.39
N THR A 218 -0.72 21.13 -4.36
CA THR A 218 -1.45 21.12 -5.64
C THR A 218 -0.99 19.97 -6.55
N ALA A 219 -1.81 19.64 -7.52
CA ALA A 219 -1.49 18.60 -8.50
C ALA A 219 -0.24 18.94 -9.35
N THR A 220 -0.06 20.24 -9.67
CA THR A 220 1.11 20.74 -10.40
C THR A 220 2.38 20.56 -9.56
N GLU A 221 2.40 21.07 -8.34
CA GLU A 221 3.56 20.91 -7.43
C GLU A 221 3.94 19.44 -7.24
N MET A 222 2.95 18.57 -7.01
CA MET A 222 3.22 17.15 -6.82
C MET A 222 3.80 16.52 -8.10
N SER A 223 3.27 16.85 -9.28
CA SER A 223 3.77 16.31 -10.55
C SER A 223 5.20 16.74 -10.85
N GLU A 224 5.57 17.99 -10.54
CA GLU A 224 6.94 18.51 -10.67
C GLU A 224 7.93 17.77 -9.75
N LEU A 225 7.51 17.46 -8.52
CA LEU A 225 8.33 16.68 -7.59
C LEU A 225 8.49 15.23 -8.07
N ILE A 226 7.43 14.61 -8.57
CA ILE A 226 7.47 13.26 -9.15
C ILE A 226 8.37 13.22 -10.40
N GLU A 227 8.43 14.28 -11.17
CA GLU A 227 9.33 14.34 -12.34
C GLU A 227 10.81 14.11 -11.98
N ASN A 228 11.24 14.48 -10.78
CA ASN A 228 12.62 14.20 -10.32
C ASN A 228 12.91 12.70 -10.21
N TYR A 229 11.96 11.89 -9.77
CA TYR A 229 12.11 10.42 -9.75
C TYR A 229 12.23 9.84 -11.15
N LEU A 230 11.49 10.41 -12.10
CA LEU A 230 11.48 9.99 -13.49
C LEU A 230 12.79 10.38 -14.19
N LYS A 231 13.29 11.61 -13.95
CA LYS A 231 14.59 12.10 -14.46
C LYS A 231 15.74 11.23 -13.96
N GLU A 232 15.70 10.81 -12.70
CA GLU A 232 16.72 9.94 -12.11
C GLU A 232 16.54 8.46 -12.52
N ASN A 233 15.43 8.11 -13.18
CA ASN A 233 15.15 6.75 -13.64
C ASN A 233 15.16 5.71 -12.50
N ILE A 234 14.54 6.04 -11.37
CA ILE A 234 14.55 5.22 -10.15
C ILE A 234 13.24 4.51 -9.83
N ILE A 235 12.19 4.74 -10.63
CA ILE A 235 10.85 4.15 -10.42
C ILE A 235 10.29 3.49 -11.68
N ASN A 236 9.41 2.50 -11.48
CA ASN A 236 8.64 1.81 -12.50
C ASN A 236 7.14 2.08 -12.37
N ILE A 237 6.67 2.29 -11.14
CA ILE A 237 5.26 2.49 -10.80
C ILE A 237 5.16 3.75 -9.94
N VAL A 238 4.20 4.62 -10.26
CA VAL A 238 3.98 5.85 -9.53
C VAL A 238 2.49 6.11 -9.35
N GLY A 239 2.13 6.64 -8.21
CA GLY A 239 0.78 7.04 -7.87
C GLY A 239 0.77 8.06 -6.75
N GLY A 240 -0.27 8.06 -5.95
CA GLY A 240 -0.39 8.92 -4.80
C GLY A 240 -1.10 8.23 -3.63
N CYS A 241 -0.91 8.78 -2.43
CA CYS A 241 -1.54 8.33 -1.21
C CYS A 241 -2.41 9.44 -0.61
N CYS A 242 -2.24 9.81 0.65
CA CYS A 242 -3.10 10.78 1.33
C CYS A 242 -3.10 12.15 0.65
N GLY A 243 -4.29 12.76 0.56
CA GLY A 243 -4.48 14.08 -0.08
C GLY A 243 -4.55 14.07 -1.60
N THR A 244 -4.14 12.99 -2.30
CA THR A 244 -4.21 12.95 -3.76
C THR A 244 -5.65 12.87 -4.25
N LYS A 245 -5.91 13.57 -5.35
CA LYS A 245 -7.18 13.67 -6.06
C LYS A 245 -7.00 13.17 -7.50
N PRO A 246 -8.08 12.92 -8.26
CA PRO A 246 -7.97 12.51 -9.66
C PRO A 246 -7.07 13.40 -10.52
N GLU A 247 -7.07 14.71 -10.26
CA GLU A 247 -6.21 15.66 -10.98
C GLU A 247 -4.72 15.44 -10.72
N HIS A 248 -4.33 15.10 -9.49
CA HIS A 248 -2.94 14.72 -9.17
C HIS A 248 -2.51 13.54 -10.01
N ILE A 249 -3.33 12.47 -10.05
CA ILE A 249 -3.01 11.27 -10.81
C ILE A 249 -2.96 11.56 -12.31
N ARG A 250 -3.84 12.42 -12.82
CA ARG A 250 -3.83 12.83 -14.23
C ARG A 250 -2.51 13.51 -14.61
N LEU A 251 -2.08 14.52 -13.84
CA LEU A 251 -0.83 15.23 -14.13
C LEU A 251 0.41 14.34 -13.95
N ILE A 252 0.45 13.51 -12.91
CA ILE A 252 1.52 12.51 -12.73
C ILE A 252 1.60 11.58 -13.95
N ALA A 253 0.46 11.08 -14.43
CA ALA A 253 0.42 10.20 -15.58
C ALA A 253 0.85 10.90 -16.89
N GLU A 254 0.50 12.16 -17.06
CA GLU A 254 0.93 12.98 -18.20
C GLU A 254 2.44 13.17 -18.24
N VAL A 255 3.03 13.52 -17.09
CA VAL A 255 4.49 13.68 -16.96
C VAL A 255 5.19 12.33 -17.18
N ALA A 256 4.71 11.26 -16.56
CA ALA A 256 5.33 9.94 -16.63
C ALA A 256 5.43 9.38 -18.06
N ARG A 257 4.50 9.71 -18.97
CA ARG A 257 4.54 9.29 -20.38
C ARG A 257 5.77 9.76 -21.14
N ASN A 258 6.44 10.81 -20.67
CA ASN A 258 7.62 11.37 -21.31
C ASN A 258 8.92 10.65 -20.91
N TYR A 259 8.86 9.72 -19.98
CA TYR A 259 10.02 9.05 -19.41
C TYR A 259 9.95 7.54 -19.61
N LYS A 260 11.12 6.92 -19.72
CA LYS A 260 11.23 5.46 -19.71
C LYS A 260 11.22 4.93 -18.29
N PRO A 261 10.62 3.77 -18.03
CA PRO A 261 10.68 3.15 -16.71
C PRO A 261 12.13 2.73 -16.38
N ARG A 262 12.41 2.63 -15.07
CA ARG A 262 13.68 2.08 -14.56
C ARG A 262 13.95 0.71 -15.18
N LYS A 263 15.19 0.47 -15.62
CA LYS A 263 15.66 -0.85 -16.01
C LYS A 263 15.97 -1.69 -14.77
N ILE A 264 15.53 -2.94 -14.76
CA ILE A 264 15.83 -3.93 -13.73
C ILE A 264 17.08 -4.69 -14.15
#